data_316219fdb756700b4fd183925a298220
#
_entry.id   316219fdb756700b4fd183925a298220
#
_cell.length_a   1.000
_cell.length_b   1.000
_cell.length_c   1.000
_cell.angle_alpha   90.00
_cell.angle_beta   90.00
_cell.angle_gamma   90.00
#
_symmetry.space_group_name_H-M   'P 1'
#
loop_
_entity.id
_entity.type
_entity.pdbx_description
1 polymer ?
#
loop_
_entity_poly.entity_id
_entity_poly.type
_entity_poly.pdbx_seq_one_letter_code
_entity_poly.pdbx_strand_id
1 'polypeptide(L)'
;MKIRITDNTLRIRLSQSDLTDLSSLKPVTVSLPMGALEFTIQLQVQQSYIHGAANTAETHFDNDAEIHFDHHSINISIASNQLLPWIDSSEIRFTTTYTYPNNRTLNLIVEKDMMG
;
A
#
# COMPACT_ATOMS: atom_id res chain seq x y z
N MET A 1 -5.05 -10.24 4.00
CA MET A 1 -3.98 -9.78 3.12
C MET A 1 -2.92 -10.85 3.02
N LYS A 2 -2.52 -11.19 1.83
CA LYS A 2 -1.46 -12.16 1.60
C LYS A 2 -0.31 -11.46 0.91
N ILE A 3 0.92 -11.81 1.27
CA ILE A 3 2.10 -11.13 0.77
C ILE A 3 3.02 -12.12 0.11
N ARG A 4 3.54 -11.76 -1.04
CA ARG A 4 4.57 -12.55 -1.72
C ARG A 4 5.69 -11.61 -2.14
N ILE A 5 6.92 -11.97 -1.84
CA ILE A 5 8.07 -11.18 -2.20
C ILE A 5 8.91 -11.97 -3.18
N THR A 6 9.21 -11.39 -4.33
CA THR A 6 10.02 -12.03 -5.34
C THR A 6 10.92 -10.97 -5.93
N ASP A 7 12.23 -11.15 -5.81
CA ASP A 7 13.21 -10.18 -6.31
C ASP A 7 12.89 -8.78 -5.79
N ASN A 8 12.63 -7.84 -6.64
CA ASN A 8 12.32 -6.50 -6.21
C ASN A 8 10.83 -6.21 -6.34
N THR A 9 9.99 -7.24 -6.21
CA THR A 9 8.56 -7.09 -6.33
C THR A 9 7.87 -7.52 -5.04
N LEU A 10 6.99 -6.67 -4.54
CA LEU A 10 6.16 -6.98 -3.40
C LEU A 10 4.74 -7.10 -3.93
N ARG A 11 4.17 -8.31 -3.83
CA ARG A 11 2.81 -8.54 -4.30
C ARG A 11 1.88 -8.70 -3.11
N ILE A 12 0.82 -7.92 -3.09
CA ILE A 12 -0.13 -7.92 -2.01
C ILE A 12 -1.47 -8.35 -2.57
N ARG A 13 -2.07 -9.38 -1.98
CA ARG A 13 -3.38 -9.85 -2.42
C ARG A 13 -4.40 -9.54 -1.32
N LEU A 14 -5.46 -8.86 -1.68
CA LEU A 14 -6.45 -8.36 -0.73
C LEU A 14 -7.76 -9.13 -0.86
N SER A 15 -8.29 -9.57 0.26
CA SER A 15 -9.59 -10.23 0.29
C SER A 15 -10.70 -9.18 0.20
N GLN A 16 -11.93 -9.61 0.03
CA GLN A 16 -13.05 -8.67 -0.01
C GLN A 16 -13.15 -7.90 1.31
N SER A 17 -12.88 -8.56 2.40
CA SER A 17 -12.90 -7.90 3.71
C SER A 17 -11.82 -6.84 3.79
N ASP A 18 -10.63 -7.11 3.26
CA ASP A 18 -9.54 -6.14 3.24
C ASP A 18 -9.94 -4.92 2.41
N LEU A 19 -10.59 -5.14 1.27
CA LEU A 19 -10.99 -4.02 0.42
C LEU A 19 -12.05 -3.17 1.13
N THR A 20 -12.95 -3.80 1.87
CA THR A 20 -13.94 -3.06 2.62
C THR A 20 -13.29 -2.21 3.71
N ASP A 21 -12.30 -2.75 4.39
CA ASP A 21 -11.59 -2.00 5.43
C ASP A 21 -10.86 -0.80 4.83
N LEU A 22 -10.18 -0.99 3.72
CA LEU A 22 -9.46 0.10 3.09
C LEU A 22 -10.43 1.18 2.57
N SER A 23 -11.59 0.78 2.08
CA SER A 23 -12.59 1.74 1.65
C SER A 23 -13.11 2.58 2.81
N SER A 24 -13.06 2.03 4.01
CA SER A 24 -13.46 2.76 5.20
C SER A 24 -12.26 3.43 5.87
N LEU A 25 -11.15 3.48 5.19
CA LEU A 25 -9.91 4.11 5.66
C LEU A 25 -9.34 3.39 6.87
N LYS A 26 -9.59 2.11 7.00
CA LYS A 26 -8.98 1.30 8.04
C LYS A 26 -7.78 0.59 7.45
N PRO A 27 -6.66 0.56 8.16
CA PRO A 27 -5.49 -0.14 7.64
C PRO A 27 -5.67 -1.65 7.69
N VAL A 28 -4.97 -2.35 6.81
CA VAL A 28 -4.97 -3.79 6.80
C VAL A 28 -3.57 -4.24 7.17
N THR A 29 -3.46 -5.20 8.06
CA THR A 29 -2.18 -5.61 8.62
C THR A 29 -2.03 -7.12 8.59
N VAL A 30 -0.81 -7.59 8.32
CA VAL A 30 -0.50 -8.99 8.47
C VAL A 30 0.76 -9.05 9.32
N SER A 31 0.81 -10.01 10.22
CA SER A 31 1.93 -10.15 11.13
C SER A 31 2.54 -11.54 11.03
N LEU A 32 3.85 -11.60 11.14
CA LEU A 32 4.58 -12.84 11.09
C LEU A 32 5.43 -12.94 12.34
N PRO A 33 5.25 -13.98 13.15
CA PRO A 33 6.09 -14.12 14.33
C PRO A 33 7.51 -14.46 13.93
N MET A 34 8.47 -13.80 14.53
CA MET A 34 9.86 -14.05 14.25
C MET A 34 10.59 -14.14 15.58
N GLY A 35 10.52 -15.28 16.22
CA GLY A 35 11.12 -15.49 17.52
C GLY A 35 10.37 -14.69 18.58
N ALA A 36 11.08 -13.85 19.28
CA ALA A 36 10.47 -13.02 20.30
C ALA A 36 9.81 -11.77 19.73
N LEU A 37 9.98 -11.52 18.42
CA LEU A 37 9.43 -10.33 17.81
C LEU A 37 8.39 -10.68 16.78
N GLU A 38 7.60 -9.71 16.37
CA GLU A 38 6.68 -9.89 15.29
C GLU A 38 7.08 -8.95 14.17
N PHE A 39 7.05 -9.43 12.94
CA PHE A 39 7.27 -8.57 11.79
C PHE A 39 5.90 -8.24 11.22
N THR A 40 5.61 -6.97 11.02
CA THR A 40 4.30 -6.53 10.60
C THR A 40 4.36 -5.81 9.27
N ILE A 41 3.44 -6.11 8.37
CA ILE A 41 3.30 -5.37 7.13
C ILE A 41 1.90 -4.74 7.15
N GLN A 42 1.84 -3.43 7.00
CA GLN A 42 0.59 -2.70 7.05
C GLN A 42 0.37 -1.94 5.76
N LEU A 43 -0.83 -2.02 5.21
CA LEU A 43 -1.23 -1.27 4.05
C LEU A 43 -2.32 -0.29 4.47
N GLN A 44 -2.17 0.96 4.13
CA GLN A 44 -3.14 1.98 4.50
C GLN A 44 -3.37 2.95 3.36
N VAL A 45 -4.52 3.60 3.37
CA VAL A 45 -4.84 4.64 2.43
C VAL A 45 -4.37 5.96 3.03
N GLN A 46 -3.60 6.72 2.26
CA GLN A 46 -3.14 8.02 2.70
C GLN A 46 -4.04 9.05 2.02
N GLN A 47 -4.77 9.81 2.81
CA GLN A 47 -5.64 10.80 2.22
C GLN A 47 -4.83 11.88 1.58
N SER A 48 -5.18 12.13 0.34
CA SER A 48 -4.49 13.17 -0.30
C SER A 48 -5.16 14.41 0.07
N TYR A 49 -4.46 15.39 0.43
CA TYR A 49 -4.92 16.51 0.93
C TYR A 49 -5.04 17.44 -0.05
N ILE A 50 -5.91 17.69 -0.58
CA ILE A 50 -6.01 18.60 -1.45
C ILE A 50 -6.31 19.82 -1.01
N HIS A 51 -6.48 20.17 -0.25
CA HIS A 51 -6.94 21.26 0.01
C HIS A 51 -6.28 22.28 -0.22
N GLY A 52 -6.85 22.56 -0.87
CA GLY A 52 -6.53 23.56 -1.34
C GLY A 52 -5.72 24.33 -0.81
N ALA A 53 -5.66 24.17 -0.28
CA ALA A 53 -5.01 24.83 0.25
C ALA A 53 -3.98 25.18 -0.35
N ALA A 54 -3.86 26.07 -0.25
CA ALA A 54 -2.95 26.55 -0.89
C ALA A 54 -1.72 25.95 -0.87
N ASN A 55 -1.35 25.52 -0.02
CA ASN A 55 -0.08 25.19 0.01
C ASN A 55 0.15 23.96 -0.43
N THR A 56 -0.71 23.54 -0.85
CA THR A 56 -0.52 22.40 -1.23
C THR A 56 0.44 21.94 -2.06
N ALA A 57 0.97 22.63 -2.63
CA ALA A 57 1.88 22.19 -3.52
C ALA A 57 2.71 21.09 -3.07
N GLU A 58 2.90 21.01 -1.92
CA GLU A 58 3.76 20.07 -1.58
C GLU A 58 3.25 18.84 -1.18
N THR A 59 2.07 18.63 -1.17
CA THR A 59 1.65 17.42 -0.64
C THR A 59 1.36 16.43 -1.65
N HIS A 60 1.92 16.46 -2.78
CA HIS A 60 1.64 15.42 -3.71
C HIS A 60 2.61 14.31 -3.47
N PHE A 61 2.30 13.14 -3.96
CA PHE A 61 3.19 12.02 -3.86
C PHE A 61 4.02 12.00 -5.10
N ASP A 62 5.30 11.86 -4.97
CA ASP A 62 6.17 11.65 -6.12
C ASP A 62 5.89 10.28 -6.67
N ASN A 63 5.48 9.36 -5.85
CA ASN A 63 5.09 8.03 -6.26
C ASN A 63 3.66 7.85 -5.80
N ASP A 64 2.95 6.90 -6.39
CA ASP A 64 1.60 6.61 -5.95
C ASP A 64 1.60 5.95 -4.58
N ALA A 65 2.71 5.48 -4.13
CA ALA A 65 2.83 4.83 -2.84
C ALA A 65 4.07 5.30 -2.10
N GLU A 66 4.02 5.29 -0.81
CA GLU A 66 5.17 5.54 0.03
C GLU A 66 5.39 4.34 0.90
N ILE A 67 6.64 3.93 1.11
CA ILE A 67 6.97 2.77 1.88
C ILE A 67 7.96 3.16 2.97
N HIS A 68 7.59 2.89 4.20
CA HIS A 68 8.45 3.17 5.33
C HIS A 68 8.86 1.89 6.01
N PHE A 69 10.16 1.73 6.28
CA PHE A 69 10.66 0.54 6.93
C PHE A 69 11.08 0.89 8.34
N ASP A 70 10.82 -0.02 9.25
CA ASP A 70 11.19 0.12 10.62
C ASP A 70 11.91 -1.18 10.99
N HIS A 71 12.34 -1.36 12.23
CA HIS A 71 13.08 -2.55 12.63
C HIS A 71 12.27 -3.81 12.44
N HIS A 72 10.97 -3.76 12.58
CA HIS A 72 10.18 -4.95 12.46
C HIS A 72 8.86 -4.65 11.75
N SER A 73 8.83 -3.65 10.89
CA SER A 73 7.59 -3.39 10.17
C SER A 73 7.84 -2.73 8.82
N ILE A 74 6.92 -2.94 7.92
CA ILE A 74 6.88 -2.24 6.65
C ILE A 74 5.51 -1.59 6.59
N ASN A 75 5.47 -0.27 6.42
CA ASN A 75 4.22 0.46 6.31
C ASN A 75 4.10 1.00 4.89
N ILE A 76 3.05 0.61 4.20
CA ILE A 76 2.82 1.00 2.83
C ILE A 76 1.61 1.91 2.79
N SER A 77 1.79 3.12 2.29
CA SER A 77 0.71 4.10 2.19
C SER A 77 0.46 4.38 0.72
N ILE A 78 -0.76 4.23 0.28
CA ILE A 78 -1.12 4.50 -1.11
C ILE A 78 -2.12 5.65 -1.11
N ALA A 79 -1.90 6.61 -2.01
CA ALA A 79 -2.74 7.79 -2.08
C ALA A 79 -4.19 7.43 -2.33
N SER A 80 -5.10 8.07 -1.65
CA SER A 80 -6.51 7.76 -1.75
C SER A 80 -7.04 7.98 -3.15
N ASN A 81 -6.54 8.98 -3.85
CA ASN A 81 -7.01 9.26 -5.19
C ASN A 81 -6.54 8.21 -6.20
N GLN A 82 -5.66 7.32 -5.80
CA GLN A 82 -5.24 6.22 -6.65
C GLN A 82 -5.91 4.92 -6.20
N LEU A 83 -5.92 4.64 -4.92
CA LEU A 83 -6.38 3.35 -4.44
C LEU A 83 -7.91 3.24 -4.40
N LEU A 84 -8.60 4.25 -3.94
CA LEU A 84 -10.04 4.14 -3.76
C LEU A 84 -10.78 3.95 -5.10
N PRO A 85 -10.44 4.71 -6.16
CA PRO A 85 -11.09 4.42 -7.43
C PRO A 85 -10.79 3.02 -7.97
N TRP A 86 -9.57 2.53 -7.70
CA TRP A 86 -9.24 1.18 -8.13
C TRP A 86 -10.08 0.14 -7.39
N ILE A 87 -10.29 0.33 -6.09
CA ILE A 87 -11.09 -0.62 -5.32
C ILE A 87 -12.49 -0.70 -5.90
N ASP A 88 -13.06 0.45 -6.32
CA ASP A 88 -14.40 0.44 -6.85
C ASP A 88 -14.47 0.02 -8.31
N SER A 89 -13.36 -0.16 -8.96
CA SER A 89 -13.34 -0.50 -10.36
C SER A 89 -13.41 -1.99 -10.59
N SER A 90 -13.51 -2.40 -11.84
CA SER A 90 -13.44 -3.82 -12.17
C SER A 90 -12.01 -4.29 -12.39
N GLU A 91 -11.03 -3.39 -12.28
CA GLU A 91 -9.66 -3.76 -12.46
C GLU A 91 -9.19 -4.62 -11.31
N ILE A 92 -8.53 -5.74 -11.59
CA ILE A 92 -8.10 -6.66 -10.58
C ILE A 92 -6.75 -6.27 -9.99
N ARG A 93 -5.94 -5.55 -10.73
CA ARG A 93 -4.56 -5.28 -10.32
C ARG A 93 -4.25 -3.80 -10.36
N PHE A 94 -3.51 -3.36 -9.38
CA PHE A 94 -2.98 -1.99 -9.31
C PHE A 94 -1.48 -2.13 -9.16
N THR A 95 -0.71 -1.46 -10.00
CA THR A 95 0.75 -1.57 -9.93
C THR A 95 1.37 -0.20 -9.84
N THR A 96 2.42 -0.09 -9.08
CA THR A 96 3.19 1.13 -9.01
C THR A 96 4.64 0.78 -8.66
N THR A 97 5.54 1.71 -8.86
CA THR A 97 6.94 1.50 -8.55
C THR A 97 7.38 2.56 -7.57
N TYR A 98 8.03 2.13 -6.52
CA TYR A 98 8.59 3.02 -5.52
C TYR A 98 10.09 3.11 -5.77
N THR A 99 10.62 4.33 -5.87
CA THR A 99 12.04 4.54 -6.11
C THR A 99 12.70 5.04 -4.85
N TYR A 100 13.72 4.31 -4.40
CA TYR A 100 14.47 4.71 -3.23
C TYR A 100 15.49 5.79 -3.58
N PRO A 101 15.98 6.52 -2.60
CA PRO A 101 16.98 7.56 -2.87
C PRO A 101 18.24 7.08 -3.58
N ASN A 102 18.57 5.82 -3.45
CA ASN A 102 19.75 5.29 -4.12
C ASN A 102 19.43 4.77 -5.51
N ASN A 103 18.29 5.15 -6.07
CA ASN A 103 17.85 4.76 -7.39
C ASN A 103 17.45 3.29 -7.52
N ARG A 104 17.39 2.57 -6.44
CA ARG A 104 16.83 1.23 -6.49
C ARG A 104 15.33 1.33 -6.51
N THR A 105 14.67 0.38 -7.10
CA THR A 105 13.22 0.41 -7.21
C THR A 105 12.58 -0.82 -6.59
N LEU A 106 11.37 -0.66 -6.11
CA LEU A 106 10.57 -1.76 -5.65
C LEU A 106 9.26 -1.70 -6.43
N ASN A 107 8.89 -2.80 -7.05
CA ASN A 107 7.62 -2.88 -7.74
C ASN A 107 6.56 -3.33 -6.76
N LEU A 108 5.47 -2.59 -6.69
CA LEU A 108 4.38 -2.93 -5.80
C LEU A 108 3.20 -3.34 -6.65
N ILE A 109 2.69 -4.54 -6.43
CA ILE A 109 1.54 -5.04 -7.13
C ILE A 109 0.47 -5.36 -6.11
N VAL A 110 -0.68 -4.72 -6.22
CA VAL A 110 -1.80 -4.95 -5.31
C VAL A 110 -2.91 -5.59 -6.13
N GLU A 111 -3.41 -6.72 -5.68
CA GLU A 111 -4.39 -7.48 -6.42
C GLU A 111 -5.61 -7.81 -5.58
N LYS A 112 -6.77 -7.92 -6.23
CA LYS A 112 -7.96 -8.39 -5.55
C LYS A 112 -7.99 -9.91 -5.61
N ASP A 113 -8.26 -10.54 -4.46
CA ASP A 113 -8.34 -11.98 -4.42
C ASP A 113 -9.75 -12.36 -4.83
N MET A 114 -9.91 -12.82 -6.04
CA MET A 114 -11.23 -13.13 -6.55
C MET A 114 -11.77 -14.45 -6.03
N MET A 115 -10.94 -15.20 -5.35
CA MET A 115 -11.38 -16.48 -4.84
C MET A 115 -11.83 -16.38 -3.38
N GLY A 116 -11.56 -15.33 -2.73
CA GLY A 116 -11.89 -15.24 -1.34
C GLY A 116 -12.73 -14.09 -0.91
#